data_339b116414c5e4c5a2e2066164dd6e87
#
_entry.id   339b116414c5e4c5a2e2066164dd6e87
#
_cell.length_a   1.000
_cell.length_b   1.000
_cell.length_c   1.000
_cell.angle_alpha   90.00
_cell.angle_beta   90.00
_cell.angle_gamma   90.00
#
_symmetry.space_group_name_H-M   'P 1'
#
loop_
_entity.id
_entity.type
_entity.pdbx_description
1 polymer ?
#
loop_
_entity_poly.entity_id
_entity_poly.type
_entity_poly.pdbx_seq_one_letter_code
_entity_poly.pdbx_strand_id
1 'polypeptide(L)'
;MTKIFIWVAITSGMMLCNVRIASAQEPPPINPFGSKTTQREDAVPGYLELSDGSIRPGQIYLTRDKRLIIADEQLQRQREIPLSAVKQINCTIKKQWMEKEWKFKETTKDEKMYTGRSYPVREYEHTITLHDGRTVSGGLSAIVYVQPADNNPAKSDASRSETKVEQYILNKRNKGEIGKDFQALVYVKSIKLGKEAFEEGKQKAAEYGKKIKKK
;
A
#
# COMPACT_ATOMS: atom_id res chain seq x y z
N MET A 1 -19.87 -65.01 80.69
CA MET A 1 -18.98 -63.89 80.98
C MET A 1 -18.23 -63.54 79.75
N THR A 2 -18.72 -62.63 78.95
CA THR A 2 -18.19 -62.31 77.61
C THR A 2 -17.51 -60.96 77.66
N LYS A 3 -16.22 -60.90 77.47
CA LYS A 3 -15.42 -59.66 77.44
C LYS A 3 -15.46 -59.11 76.05
N ILE A 4 -16.01 -57.89 75.82
CA ILE A 4 -16.06 -57.15 74.61
C ILE A 4 -14.78 -56.29 74.54
N PHE A 5 -13.94 -56.52 73.58
CA PHE A 5 -12.76 -55.65 73.23
C PHE A 5 -13.22 -54.61 72.22
N ILE A 6 -13.16 -53.34 72.62
CA ILE A 6 -13.35 -52.21 71.68
C ILE A 6 -12.02 -51.80 71.08
N TRP A 7 -11.94 -51.97 69.79
CA TRP A 7 -10.81 -51.47 69.01
C TRP A 7 -11.10 -50.05 68.54
N VAL A 8 -10.29 -49.13 69.01
CA VAL A 8 -10.34 -47.74 68.53
C VAL A 8 -9.32 -47.60 67.41
N ALA A 9 -9.82 -47.44 66.19
CA ALA A 9 -8.98 -47.15 65.04
C ALA A 9 -8.79 -45.64 64.93
N ILE A 10 -7.56 -45.19 65.16
CA ILE A 10 -7.13 -43.78 64.90
C ILE A 10 -6.72 -43.69 63.43
N THR A 11 -7.59 -43.12 62.60
CA THR A 11 -7.29 -42.77 61.24
C THR A 11 -6.62 -41.38 61.20
N SER A 12 -5.29 -41.38 61.08
CA SER A 12 -4.51 -40.19 60.82
C SER A 12 -4.73 -39.74 59.38
N GLY A 13 -5.55 -38.69 59.18
CA GLY A 13 -5.81 -38.07 57.90
C GLY A 13 -4.61 -37.23 57.45
N MET A 14 -3.81 -37.76 56.53
CA MET A 14 -2.70 -37.06 55.90
C MET A 14 -3.27 -36.12 54.81
N MET A 15 -3.43 -34.83 55.15
CA MET A 15 -3.91 -33.79 54.28
C MET A 15 -2.79 -33.43 53.31
N LEU A 16 -2.84 -34.01 52.09
CA LEU A 16 -1.95 -33.64 50.95
C LEU A 16 -2.33 -32.25 50.44
N CYS A 17 -1.56 -31.27 50.84
CA CYS A 17 -1.64 -29.91 50.33
C CYS A 17 -1.12 -29.92 48.91
N ASN A 18 -2.00 -29.96 47.90
CA ASN A 18 -1.65 -29.76 46.48
C ASN A 18 -1.29 -28.30 46.26
N VAL A 19 -0.02 -27.97 46.38
CA VAL A 19 0.50 -26.66 45.93
C VAL A 19 0.52 -26.68 44.40
N ARG A 20 -0.50 -26.04 43.78
CA ARG A 20 -0.45 -25.76 42.36
C ARG A 20 0.59 -24.65 42.14
N ILE A 21 1.76 -25.03 41.62
CA ILE A 21 2.74 -24.06 41.08
C ILE A 21 2.06 -23.40 39.90
N ALA A 22 1.56 -22.20 40.07
CA ALA A 22 1.12 -21.37 38.98
C ALA A 22 2.35 -21.08 38.13
N SER A 23 2.43 -21.72 36.96
CA SER A 23 3.43 -21.39 35.94
C SER A 23 3.23 -19.92 35.60
N ALA A 24 4.10 -19.06 36.04
CA ALA A 24 4.13 -17.68 35.60
C ALA A 24 4.40 -17.71 34.08
N GLN A 25 3.38 -17.43 33.30
CA GLN A 25 3.49 -17.31 31.86
C GLN A 25 4.34 -16.06 31.60
N GLU A 26 5.55 -16.24 31.06
CA GLU A 26 6.36 -15.10 30.64
C GLU A 26 5.55 -14.19 29.74
N PRO A 27 5.52 -12.87 29.99
CA PRO A 27 4.85 -11.94 29.08
C PRO A 27 5.46 -12.08 27.69
N PRO A 28 4.62 -12.05 26.63
CA PRO A 28 5.12 -12.18 25.27
C PRO A 28 6.21 -11.12 25.00
N PRO A 29 7.32 -11.49 24.32
CA PRO A 29 8.40 -10.56 24.08
C PRO A 29 7.86 -9.33 23.34
N ILE A 30 8.01 -8.17 23.97
CA ILE A 30 7.68 -6.88 23.35
C ILE A 30 8.74 -6.68 22.26
N ASN A 31 8.34 -6.85 21.02
CA ASN A 31 9.20 -6.54 19.89
C ASN A 31 8.96 -5.06 19.50
N PRO A 32 9.78 -4.12 19.96
CA PRO A 32 9.56 -2.68 19.74
C PRO A 32 9.71 -2.26 18.27
N PHE A 33 10.25 -3.15 17.41
CA PHE A 33 10.48 -2.89 15.99
C PHE A 33 9.80 -3.89 15.05
N GLY A 34 9.06 -4.84 15.58
CA GLY A 34 8.49 -5.93 14.82
C GLY A 34 6.98 -5.95 14.84
N SER A 35 6.30 -4.97 14.27
CA SER A 35 4.94 -5.21 13.87
C SER A 35 4.96 -6.21 12.72
N LYS A 36 4.50 -7.43 12.96
CA LYS A 36 4.06 -8.34 11.89
C LYS A 36 3.25 -7.47 10.95
N THR A 37 3.48 -7.55 9.65
CA THR A 37 2.74 -6.83 8.62
C THR A 37 1.29 -7.27 8.71
N THR A 38 0.56 -6.69 9.62
CA THR A 38 -0.87 -6.96 9.79
C THR A 38 -1.53 -6.32 8.58
N GLN A 39 -2.27 -7.13 7.83
CA GLN A 39 -3.06 -6.62 6.72
C GLN A 39 -3.88 -5.44 7.22
N ARG A 40 -3.74 -4.29 6.55
CA ARG A 40 -4.45 -3.07 6.95
C ARG A 40 -5.94 -3.23 6.68
N GLU A 41 -6.76 -2.84 7.63
CA GLU A 41 -8.22 -2.92 7.53
C GLU A 41 -8.78 -1.98 6.44
N ASP A 42 -8.08 -0.86 6.18
CA ASP A 42 -8.43 0.13 5.16
C ASP A 42 -7.90 -0.21 3.76
N ALA A 43 -7.23 -1.35 3.59
CA ALA A 43 -6.71 -1.79 2.32
C ALA A 43 -7.81 -2.40 1.44
N VAL A 44 -7.85 -1.99 0.18
CA VAL A 44 -8.80 -2.45 -0.82
C VAL A 44 -8.07 -3.32 -1.85
N PRO A 45 -8.55 -4.53 -2.15
CA PRO A 45 -7.95 -5.36 -3.19
C PRO A 45 -8.10 -4.67 -4.56
N GLY A 46 -7.08 -4.80 -5.41
CA GLY A 46 -7.13 -4.19 -6.73
C GLY A 46 -5.83 -4.36 -7.51
N TYR A 47 -5.66 -3.60 -8.56
CA TYR A 47 -4.39 -3.50 -9.27
C TYR A 47 -4.11 -2.07 -9.75
N LEU A 48 -2.84 -1.83 -9.97
CA LEU A 48 -2.30 -0.59 -10.53
C LEU A 48 -1.61 -0.92 -11.86
N GLU A 49 -1.89 -0.13 -12.89
CA GLU A 49 -1.25 -0.19 -14.21
C GLU A 49 -0.37 1.04 -14.40
N LEU A 50 0.89 0.82 -14.75
CA LEU A 50 1.84 1.87 -15.07
C LEU A 50 1.85 2.16 -16.57
N SER A 51 2.41 3.30 -16.94
CA SER A 51 2.51 3.72 -18.35
C SER A 51 3.47 2.86 -19.20
N ASP A 52 4.38 2.11 -18.58
CA ASP A 52 5.25 1.11 -19.22
C ASP A 52 4.54 -0.23 -19.46
N GLY A 53 3.27 -0.36 -19.08
CA GLY A 53 2.47 -1.58 -19.19
C GLY A 53 2.64 -2.54 -18.03
N SER A 54 3.48 -2.25 -17.05
CA SER A 54 3.62 -3.12 -15.88
C SER A 54 2.35 -3.06 -15.01
N ILE A 55 1.96 -4.23 -14.49
CA ILE A 55 0.77 -4.40 -13.66
C ILE A 55 1.19 -4.82 -12.26
N ARG A 56 0.62 -4.18 -11.25
CA ARG A 56 0.88 -4.43 -9.83
C ARG A 56 -0.41 -4.80 -9.10
N PRO A 57 -0.79 -6.09 -9.06
CA PRO A 57 -1.93 -6.55 -8.28
C PRO A 57 -1.55 -6.63 -6.80
N GLY A 58 -2.46 -6.22 -5.92
CA GLY A 58 -2.21 -6.24 -4.48
C GLY A 58 -3.31 -5.61 -3.65
N GLN A 59 -3.01 -5.44 -2.36
CA GLN A 59 -3.82 -4.65 -1.46
C GLN A 59 -3.39 -3.19 -1.58
N ILE A 60 -4.33 -2.33 -1.93
CA ILE A 60 -4.11 -0.92 -2.23
C ILE A 60 -4.65 -0.09 -1.08
N TYR A 61 -3.86 0.84 -0.57
CA TYR A 61 -4.25 1.74 0.51
C TYR A 61 -3.55 3.10 0.40
N LEU A 62 -4.07 4.08 1.12
CA LEU A 62 -3.47 5.40 1.26
C LEU A 62 -2.67 5.50 2.57
N THR A 63 -1.99 6.61 2.79
CA THR A 63 -1.48 6.95 4.13
C THR A 63 -2.65 6.91 5.12
N ARG A 64 -2.41 6.43 6.33
CA ARG A 64 -3.46 6.29 7.36
C ARG A 64 -4.23 7.60 7.52
N ASP A 65 -5.56 7.48 7.65
CA ASP A 65 -6.50 8.58 7.84
C ASP A 65 -6.50 9.64 6.72
N LYS A 66 -5.88 9.33 5.56
CA LYS A 66 -5.92 10.20 4.38
C LYS A 66 -6.99 9.76 3.41
N ARG A 67 -7.56 10.76 2.74
CA ARG A 67 -8.49 10.60 1.62
C ARG A 67 -7.86 11.09 0.34
N LEU A 68 -8.41 10.73 -0.79
CA LEU A 68 -8.03 11.29 -2.07
C LEU A 68 -8.55 12.73 -2.13
N ILE A 69 -7.63 13.67 -2.32
CA ILE A 69 -7.97 15.08 -2.47
C ILE A 69 -7.87 15.44 -3.95
N ILE A 70 -9.02 15.69 -4.58
CA ILE A 70 -9.10 16.06 -6.00
C ILE A 70 -9.67 17.47 -6.14
N ALA A 71 -9.03 18.30 -6.97
CA ALA A 71 -9.55 19.59 -7.37
C ALA A 71 -10.56 19.36 -8.50
N ASP A 72 -11.85 19.29 -8.16
CA ASP A 72 -12.94 19.09 -9.11
C ASP A 72 -13.05 20.30 -10.06
N GLU A 73 -12.74 20.07 -11.34
CA GLU A 73 -12.75 21.13 -12.34
C GLU A 73 -14.18 21.59 -12.69
N GLN A 74 -15.19 20.73 -12.53
CA GLN A 74 -16.57 21.08 -12.80
C GLN A 74 -17.18 21.98 -11.71
N LEU A 75 -16.90 21.63 -10.44
CA LEU A 75 -17.44 22.35 -9.29
C LEU A 75 -16.48 23.42 -8.75
N GLN A 76 -15.29 23.56 -9.32
CA GLN A 76 -14.26 24.53 -8.92
C GLN A 76 -13.95 24.46 -7.41
N ARG A 77 -13.96 23.27 -6.83
CA ARG A 77 -13.70 23.06 -5.40
C ARG A 77 -12.92 21.77 -5.16
N GLN A 78 -12.25 21.70 -4.02
CA GLN A 78 -11.63 20.46 -3.55
C GLN A 78 -12.68 19.51 -3.01
N ARG A 79 -12.50 18.22 -3.34
CA ARG A 79 -13.32 17.13 -2.82
C ARG A 79 -12.42 16.08 -2.19
N GLU A 80 -12.86 15.57 -1.05
CA GLU A 80 -12.23 14.47 -0.36
C GLU A 80 -13.02 13.17 -0.59
N ILE A 81 -12.37 12.16 -1.14
CA ILE A 81 -13.01 10.91 -1.51
C ILE A 81 -12.30 9.76 -0.78
N PRO A 82 -13.02 8.98 0.05
CA PRO A 82 -12.42 7.81 0.67
C PRO A 82 -12.12 6.74 -0.38
N LEU A 83 -11.02 6.01 -0.22
CA LEU A 83 -10.60 4.98 -1.19
C LEU A 83 -11.66 3.89 -1.37
N SER A 84 -12.38 3.54 -0.31
CA SER A 84 -13.48 2.56 -0.34
C SER A 84 -14.67 2.93 -1.24
N ALA A 85 -14.86 4.21 -1.56
CA ALA A 85 -15.91 4.67 -2.47
C ALA A 85 -15.48 4.63 -3.95
N VAL A 86 -14.19 4.40 -4.21
CA VAL A 86 -13.61 4.47 -5.56
C VAL A 86 -13.65 3.11 -6.23
N LYS A 87 -14.16 3.07 -7.45
CA LYS A 87 -14.11 1.90 -8.34
C LYS A 87 -12.85 1.93 -9.21
N GLN A 88 -12.54 3.11 -9.76
CA GLN A 88 -11.41 3.25 -10.68
C GLN A 88 -10.87 4.68 -10.66
N ILE A 89 -9.56 4.80 -10.84
CA ILE A 89 -8.86 6.06 -11.09
C ILE A 89 -8.15 5.93 -12.42
N ASN A 90 -8.40 6.84 -13.36
CA ASN A 90 -7.68 6.94 -14.62
C ASN A 90 -6.85 8.22 -14.63
N CYS A 91 -5.64 8.11 -15.15
CA CYS A 91 -4.74 9.23 -15.34
C CYS A 91 -4.51 9.45 -16.83
N THR A 92 -4.81 10.65 -17.31
CA THR A 92 -4.57 11.08 -18.69
C THR A 92 -3.53 12.19 -18.71
N ILE A 93 -2.75 12.25 -19.80
CA ILE A 93 -1.78 13.32 -19.99
C ILE A 93 -2.56 14.53 -20.53
N LYS A 94 -2.62 15.62 -19.74
CA LYS A 94 -3.23 16.90 -20.16
C LYS A 94 -2.27 17.71 -21.03
N LYS A 95 -0.98 17.74 -20.66
CA LYS A 95 0.07 18.48 -21.36
C LYS A 95 1.45 17.84 -21.13
N GLN A 96 2.31 17.95 -22.12
CA GLN A 96 3.72 17.55 -21.98
C GLN A 96 4.63 18.50 -22.75
N TRP A 97 5.81 18.80 -22.18
CA TRP A 97 6.80 19.69 -22.78
C TRP A 97 8.19 19.43 -22.20
N MET A 98 9.22 19.85 -22.92
CA MET A 98 10.58 19.91 -22.40
C MET A 98 10.80 21.24 -21.68
N GLU A 99 11.13 21.21 -20.41
CA GLU A 99 11.44 22.39 -19.60
C GLU A 99 12.94 22.59 -19.54
N LYS A 100 13.41 23.81 -19.76
CA LYS A 100 14.84 24.14 -19.67
C LYS A 100 15.27 24.18 -18.20
N GLU A 101 16.37 23.52 -17.91
CA GLU A 101 16.97 23.60 -16.58
C GLU A 101 17.55 25.00 -16.35
N TRP A 102 17.29 25.53 -15.19
CA TRP A 102 17.84 26.80 -14.74
C TRP A 102 18.32 26.71 -13.30
N LYS A 103 19.23 27.57 -12.93
CA LYS A 103 19.70 27.78 -11.55
C LYS A 103 19.83 29.27 -11.28
N PHE A 104 19.80 29.68 -10.03
CA PHE A 104 20.12 31.06 -9.69
C PHE A 104 21.59 31.34 -9.96
N LYS A 105 21.88 32.52 -10.49
CA LYS A 105 23.25 32.97 -10.77
C LYS A 105 24.01 33.22 -9.46
N GLU A 106 23.33 33.84 -8.50
CA GLU A 106 23.81 34.11 -7.15
C GLU A 106 22.72 33.75 -6.14
N THR A 107 23.11 33.35 -4.93
CA THR A 107 22.16 32.93 -3.88
C THR A 107 21.23 34.07 -3.41
N THR A 108 21.66 35.32 -3.61
CA THR A 108 20.94 36.53 -3.13
C THR A 108 20.14 37.25 -4.20
N LYS A 109 20.21 36.79 -5.47
CA LYS A 109 19.52 37.45 -6.60
C LYS A 109 18.61 36.47 -7.30
N ASP A 110 17.40 36.91 -7.63
CA ASP A 110 16.41 36.12 -8.39
C ASP A 110 16.74 35.99 -9.88
N GLU A 111 17.99 36.26 -10.27
CA GLU A 111 18.41 36.15 -11.67
C GLU A 111 18.67 34.70 -12.05
N LYS A 112 17.86 34.20 -13.01
CA LYS A 112 17.94 32.81 -13.50
C LYS A 112 18.99 32.69 -14.61
N MET A 113 19.85 31.69 -14.49
CA MET A 113 20.78 31.29 -15.55
C MET A 113 20.40 29.91 -16.08
N TYR A 114 20.18 29.80 -17.38
CA TYR A 114 19.88 28.54 -18.05
C TYR A 114 21.16 27.74 -18.28
N THR A 115 21.12 26.44 -17.96
CA THR A 115 22.28 25.53 -18.08
C THR A 115 22.45 24.93 -19.48
N GLY A 116 21.49 25.18 -20.40
CA GLY A 116 21.45 24.56 -21.73
C GLY A 116 20.89 23.13 -21.72
N ARG A 117 20.61 22.55 -20.56
CA ARG A 117 19.98 21.23 -20.43
C ARG A 117 18.47 21.36 -20.29
N SER A 118 17.75 20.27 -20.60
CA SER A 118 16.30 20.21 -20.45
C SER A 118 15.87 18.88 -19.85
N TYR A 119 14.64 18.84 -19.32
CA TYR A 119 14.01 17.63 -18.78
C TYR A 119 12.55 17.57 -19.19
N PRO A 120 11.96 16.35 -19.30
CA PRO A 120 10.57 16.20 -19.66
C PRO A 120 9.67 16.55 -18.47
N VAL A 121 8.58 17.25 -18.77
CA VAL A 121 7.52 17.59 -17.81
C VAL A 121 6.18 17.13 -18.35
N ARG A 122 5.35 16.53 -17.50
CA ARG A 122 3.98 16.16 -17.81
C ARG A 122 3.03 16.72 -16.78
N GLU A 123 1.92 17.22 -17.24
CA GLU A 123 0.74 17.50 -16.42
C GLU A 123 -0.33 16.46 -16.68
N TYR A 124 -0.97 16.03 -15.61
CA TYR A 124 -1.95 14.97 -15.63
C TYR A 124 -3.30 15.47 -15.17
N GLU A 125 -4.32 14.88 -15.73
CA GLU A 125 -5.69 14.96 -15.27
C GLU A 125 -6.14 13.59 -14.81
N HIS A 126 -6.77 13.54 -13.64
CA HIS A 126 -7.24 12.30 -13.05
C HIS A 126 -8.76 12.27 -13.09
N THR A 127 -9.33 11.15 -13.52
CA THR A 127 -10.75 10.87 -13.46
C THR A 127 -10.99 9.75 -12.46
N ILE A 128 -11.70 10.06 -11.39
CA ILE A 128 -12.12 9.10 -10.37
C ILE A 128 -13.55 8.66 -10.68
N THR A 129 -13.77 7.37 -10.87
CA THR A 129 -15.09 6.75 -11.00
C THR A 129 -15.46 6.12 -9.68
N LEU A 130 -16.60 6.47 -9.12
CA LEU A 130 -17.12 5.93 -7.87
C LEU A 130 -17.94 4.66 -8.12
N HIS A 131 -18.23 3.91 -7.06
CA HIS A 131 -19.07 2.70 -7.15
C HIS A 131 -20.51 2.99 -7.59
N ASP A 132 -21.03 4.19 -7.32
CA ASP A 132 -22.36 4.65 -7.76
C ASP A 132 -22.39 5.14 -9.23
N GLY A 133 -21.28 5.03 -9.95
CA GLY A 133 -21.14 5.45 -11.34
C GLY A 133 -20.82 6.92 -11.57
N ARG A 134 -20.85 7.76 -10.53
CA ARG A 134 -20.44 9.18 -10.66
C ARG A 134 -18.94 9.29 -10.94
N THR A 135 -18.59 10.30 -11.70
CA THR A 135 -17.21 10.64 -12.04
C THR A 135 -16.82 12.01 -11.52
N VAL A 136 -15.56 12.14 -11.13
CA VAL A 136 -14.97 13.43 -10.71
C VAL A 136 -13.63 13.55 -11.42
N SER A 137 -13.44 14.64 -12.17
CA SER A 137 -12.21 14.89 -12.92
C SER A 137 -11.49 16.13 -12.42
N GLY A 138 -10.15 16.06 -12.40
CA GLY A 138 -9.32 17.18 -12.02
C GLY A 138 -7.92 16.81 -11.56
N GLY A 139 -7.23 17.77 -10.95
CA GLY A 139 -5.89 17.57 -10.41
C GLY A 139 -5.94 16.78 -9.09
N LEU A 140 -5.30 15.62 -9.07
CA LEU A 140 -5.16 14.75 -7.89
C LEU A 140 -3.74 14.81 -7.35
N SER A 141 -3.58 14.80 -6.03
CA SER A 141 -2.30 14.58 -5.36
C SER A 141 -2.50 13.59 -4.21
N ALA A 142 -1.92 12.40 -4.35
CA ALA A 142 -2.02 11.35 -3.34
C ALA A 142 -0.83 10.39 -3.41
N ILE A 143 -0.51 9.78 -2.27
CA ILE A 143 0.44 8.67 -2.19
C ILE A 143 -0.38 7.37 -2.04
N VAL A 144 -0.15 6.45 -2.95
CA VAL A 144 -0.81 5.15 -2.98
C VAL A 144 0.22 4.07 -2.69
N TYR A 145 -0.11 3.18 -1.79
CA TYR A 145 0.70 2.02 -1.45
C TYR A 145 0.07 0.77 -2.02
N VAL A 146 0.88 -0.11 -2.58
CA VAL A 146 0.48 -1.43 -3.05
C VAL A 146 1.27 -2.47 -2.27
N GLN A 147 0.57 -3.31 -1.54
CA GLN A 147 1.13 -4.49 -0.93
C GLN A 147 0.86 -5.67 -1.85
N PRO A 148 1.88 -6.21 -2.55
CA PRO A 148 1.71 -7.35 -3.43
C PRO A 148 1.06 -8.53 -2.71
N ALA A 149 0.19 -9.26 -3.40
CA ALA A 149 -0.31 -10.51 -2.87
C ALA A 149 0.80 -11.55 -2.89
N ASP A 150 1.06 -12.19 -1.76
CA ASP A 150 2.01 -13.31 -1.67
C ASP A 150 1.50 -14.47 -2.55
N ASN A 151 2.05 -14.62 -3.74
CA ASN A 151 1.68 -15.69 -4.66
C ASN A 151 2.35 -17.04 -4.32
N ASN A 152 3.01 -17.15 -3.17
CA ASN A 152 3.74 -18.39 -2.81
C ASN A 152 3.29 -18.95 -1.46
N PRO A 153 2.26 -19.84 -1.43
CA PRO A 153 1.83 -20.49 -0.19
C PRO A 153 2.86 -21.48 0.36
N ALA A 154 3.92 -21.82 -0.40
CA ALA A 154 4.94 -22.80 -0.02
C ALA A 154 6.10 -22.25 0.82
N LYS A 155 6.17 -20.94 1.09
CA LYS A 155 7.17 -20.35 1.97
C LYS A 155 6.60 -20.03 3.35
N SER A 156 6.15 -21.07 4.03
CA SER A 156 5.67 -20.99 5.42
C SER A 156 6.76 -21.11 6.48
N ASP A 157 8.03 -21.17 6.11
CA ASP A 157 9.12 -21.33 7.07
C ASP A 157 10.07 -20.13 7.13
N ALA A 158 10.15 -19.58 8.35
CA ALA A 158 11.21 -18.84 9.05
C ALA A 158 12.01 -17.73 8.33
N SER A 159 11.97 -17.63 7.01
CA SER A 159 12.54 -16.51 6.25
C SER A 159 11.42 -15.75 5.55
N ARG A 160 10.55 -15.13 6.32
CA ARG A 160 9.51 -14.21 5.85
C ARG A 160 10.21 -12.99 5.26
N SER A 161 10.54 -13.08 3.97
CA SER A 161 10.92 -11.87 3.24
C SER A 161 9.75 -10.89 3.41
N GLU A 162 10.01 -9.80 4.12
CA GLU A 162 9.05 -8.72 4.27
C GLU A 162 8.50 -8.42 2.90
N THR A 163 7.21 -8.61 2.70
CA THR A 163 6.54 -8.28 1.44
C THR A 163 6.72 -6.80 1.22
N LYS A 164 7.65 -6.43 0.34
CA LYS A 164 8.05 -5.04 0.13
C LYS A 164 6.84 -4.27 -0.40
N VAL A 165 6.34 -3.36 0.40
CA VAL A 165 5.29 -2.42 0.00
C VAL A 165 5.86 -1.47 -1.03
N GLU A 166 5.19 -1.37 -2.19
CA GLU A 166 5.54 -0.43 -3.25
C GLU A 166 4.76 0.87 -3.07
N GLN A 167 5.43 1.99 -3.25
CA GLN A 167 4.84 3.32 -3.11
C GLN A 167 4.74 3.99 -4.49
N TYR A 168 3.57 4.52 -4.81
CA TYR A 168 3.30 5.26 -6.03
C TYR A 168 2.72 6.63 -5.72
N ILE A 169 3.15 7.63 -6.48
CA ILE A 169 2.71 9.01 -6.29
C ILE A 169 1.81 9.41 -7.45
N LEU A 170 0.58 9.79 -7.14
CA LEU A 170 -0.34 10.42 -8.08
C LEU A 170 -0.15 11.93 -7.95
N ASN A 171 0.40 12.56 -8.96
CA ASN A 171 0.68 13.99 -8.98
C ASN A 171 -0.04 14.67 -10.15
N LYS A 172 -0.48 15.90 -9.93
CA LYS A 172 -0.95 16.77 -11.01
C LYS A 172 0.15 17.06 -12.05
N ARG A 173 1.39 17.17 -11.60
CA ARG A 173 2.55 17.46 -12.45
C ARG A 173 3.74 16.59 -12.01
N ASN A 174 4.43 16.01 -12.99
CA ASN A 174 5.65 15.25 -12.74
C ASN A 174 6.78 15.76 -13.64
N LYS A 175 8.00 15.72 -13.08
CA LYS A 175 9.24 16.10 -13.75
C LYS A 175 10.12 14.87 -13.89
N GLY A 176 10.68 14.68 -15.09
CA GLY A 176 11.65 13.63 -15.32
C GLY A 176 13.08 14.06 -15.01
N GLU A 177 14.01 13.16 -15.26
CA GLU A 177 15.44 13.42 -15.11
C GLU A 177 15.97 14.30 -16.24
N ILE A 178 17.00 15.08 -15.92
CA ILE A 178 17.67 15.97 -16.88
C ILE A 178 18.32 15.13 -18.00
N GLY A 179 18.07 15.55 -19.24
CA GLY A 179 18.62 14.87 -20.42
C GLY A 179 17.91 13.58 -20.80
N LYS A 180 16.81 13.22 -20.13
CA LYS A 180 15.96 12.09 -20.51
C LYS A 180 14.77 12.54 -21.35
N ASP A 181 14.21 11.58 -22.10
CA ASP A 181 13.00 11.76 -22.90
C ASP A 181 11.74 11.42 -22.12
N PHE A 182 10.57 11.73 -22.71
CA PHE A 182 9.25 11.42 -22.14
C PHE A 182 9.05 9.93 -21.85
N GLN A 183 9.71 9.01 -22.55
CA GLN A 183 9.59 7.58 -22.34
C GLN A 183 10.11 7.14 -20.97
N ALA A 184 11.11 7.84 -20.43
CA ALA A 184 11.69 7.56 -19.13
C ALA A 184 10.75 7.99 -17.97
N LEU A 185 9.72 8.81 -18.24
CA LEU A 185 8.79 9.32 -17.23
C LEU A 185 7.63 8.34 -17.06
N VAL A 186 7.86 7.30 -16.26
CA VAL A 186 6.82 6.33 -15.91
C VAL A 186 5.86 6.93 -14.87
N TYR A 187 4.56 6.72 -15.06
CA TYR A 187 3.50 7.20 -14.20
C TYR A 187 2.39 6.17 -14.05
N VAL A 188 1.55 6.33 -13.04
CA VAL A 188 0.38 5.49 -12.81
C VAL A 188 -0.70 5.85 -13.84
N LYS A 189 -0.97 4.93 -14.77
CA LYS A 189 -1.97 5.11 -15.83
C LYS A 189 -3.37 4.84 -15.33
N SER A 190 -3.56 3.76 -14.57
CA SER A 190 -4.85 3.45 -13.97
C SER A 190 -4.72 2.68 -12.67
N ILE A 191 -5.72 2.83 -11.81
CA ILE A 191 -5.92 2.01 -10.61
C ILE A 191 -7.34 1.49 -10.66
N LYS A 192 -7.54 0.19 -10.54
CA LYS A 192 -8.85 -0.42 -10.39
C LYS A 192 -8.95 -1.14 -9.06
N LEU A 193 -10.06 -0.91 -8.36
CA LEU A 193 -10.30 -1.40 -7.01
C LEU A 193 -11.46 -2.39 -7.00
N GLY A 194 -11.41 -3.34 -6.09
CA GLY A 194 -12.38 -4.41 -5.89
C GLY A 194 -11.80 -5.79 -6.15
N LYS A 195 -12.50 -6.83 -5.68
CA LYS A 195 -12.06 -8.23 -5.79
C LYS A 195 -11.95 -8.68 -7.25
N GLU A 196 -12.90 -8.30 -8.09
CA GLU A 196 -12.90 -8.62 -9.54
C GLU A 196 -11.69 -7.97 -10.23
N ALA A 197 -11.43 -6.69 -9.94
CA ALA A 197 -10.27 -5.98 -10.44
C ALA A 197 -8.96 -6.66 -10.00
N PHE A 198 -8.88 -7.13 -8.77
CA PHE A 198 -7.70 -7.83 -8.28
C PHE A 198 -7.40 -9.11 -9.08
N GLU A 199 -8.43 -9.92 -9.37
CA GLU A 199 -8.25 -11.13 -10.18
C GLU A 199 -7.90 -10.79 -11.64
N GLU A 200 -8.55 -9.77 -12.23
CA GLU A 200 -8.16 -9.20 -13.54
C GLU A 200 -6.68 -8.80 -13.55
N GLY A 201 -6.24 -8.12 -12.51
CA GLY A 201 -4.85 -7.68 -12.35
C GLY A 201 -3.85 -8.81 -12.29
N LYS A 202 -4.16 -9.91 -11.60
CA LYS A 202 -3.32 -11.11 -11.56
C LYS A 202 -3.14 -11.74 -12.94
N GLN A 203 -4.24 -11.87 -13.69
CA GLN A 203 -4.20 -12.42 -15.05
C GLN A 203 -3.34 -11.56 -15.97
N LYS A 204 -3.56 -10.25 -15.99
CA LYS A 204 -2.78 -9.29 -16.78
C LYS A 204 -1.29 -9.29 -16.41
N ALA A 205 -0.97 -9.36 -15.12
CA ALA A 205 0.42 -9.42 -14.65
C ALA A 205 1.12 -10.70 -15.13
N ALA A 206 0.42 -11.84 -15.13
CA ALA A 206 0.94 -13.11 -15.65
C ALA A 206 1.20 -13.06 -17.17
N GLU A 207 0.30 -12.43 -17.92
CA GLU A 207 0.45 -12.24 -19.37
C GLU A 207 1.63 -11.30 -19.71
N TYR A 208 1.74 -10.21 -18.98
CA TYR A 208 2.85 -9.25 -19.13
C TYR A 208 4.20 -9.91 -18.86
N GLY A 209 4.31 -10.71 -17.79
CA GLY A 209 5.51 -11.49 -17.49
C GLY A 209 5.90 -12.49 -18.58
N LYS A 210 4.93 -13.11 -19.25
CA LYS A 210 5.19 -14.00 -20.40
C LYS A 210 5.71 -13.24 -21.62
N LYS A 211 5.19 -12.03 -21.90
CA LYS A 211 5.65 -11.17 -23.02
C LYS A 211 7.09 -10.72 -22.87
N ILE A 212 7.51 -10.36 -21.64
CA ILE A 212 8.90 -9.93 -21.37
C ILE A 212 9.89 -11.07 -21.57
N LYS A 213 9.54 -12.30 -21.15
CA LYS A 213 10.43 -13.48 -21.29
C LYS A 213 10.61 -13.95 -22.73
N LYS A 214 9.78 -13.48 -23.68
CA LYS A 214 9.85 -13.84 -25.10
C LYS A 214 10.62 -12.82 -25.95
N LYS A 215 11.01 -11.69 -25.38
CA LYS A 215 11.88 -10.67 -25.97
C LYS A 215 13.31 -10.83 -25.49
#